data_ba507d194b6c8a22573b3fdd6c252c48
#
_entry.id   ba507d194b6c8a22573b3fdd6c252c48
#
_cell.length_a   1.000
_cell.length_b   1.000
_cell.length_c   1.000
_cell.angle_alpha   90.00
_cell.angle_beta   90.00
_cell.angle_gamma   90.00
#
_symmetry.space_group_name_H-M   'P 1'
#
loop_
_entity.id
_entity.type
_entity.pdbx_description
1 polymer ?
#
loop_
_entity_poly.entity_id
_entity_poly.type
_entity_poly.pdbx_seq_one_letter_code
_entity_poly.pdbx_strand_id
1 'polypeptide(L)'
;MIKDVKVVDLVPRIDDRGYLIEILRASDEHFTKFGQVYLVGDMTRNTIRAFHVHKVLWDWFFISHGSAKFALVDDRKDSPTYKEINTLVVSERKPQLLVVPPGVYHGWMSLEDDTQMVSTASEVYNRENPDEERVPYDSFGYEWSVKFK
;
A
#
# COMPACT_ATOMS: atom_id res chain seq x y z
N MET A 1 -14.24 -4.88 3.27
CA MET A 1 -13.09 -4.39 2.45
C MET A 1 -13.58 -3.26 1.60
N ILE A 2 -12.89 -2.15 1.62
CA ILE A 2 -13.16 -0.98 0.78
C ILE A 2 -13.27 -1.41 -0.69
N LYS A 3 -14.27 -0.89 -1.40
CA LYS A 3 -14.52 -1.21 -2.81
C LYS A 3 -13.28 -0.93 -3.65
N ASP A 4 -12.94 -1.85 -4.55
CA ASP A 4 -11.80 -1.85 -5.47
C ASP A 4 -10.41 -1.98 -4.81
N VAL A 5 -10.29 -1.94 -3.49
CA VAL A 5 -9.07 -2.35 -2.79
C VAL A 5 -8.93 -3.87 -2.89
N LYS A 6 -7.74 -4.33 -3.27
CA LYS A 6 -7.45 -5.77 -3.35
C LYS A 6 -6.21 -6.10 -2.53
N VAL A 7 -6.20 -7.28 -1.91
CA VAL A 7 -5.02 -7.93 -1.35
C VAL A 7 -4.83 -9.23 -2.12
N VAL A 8 -3.78 -9.26 -2.92
CA VAL A 8 -3.49 -10.39 -3.82
C VAL A 8 -2.40 -11.25 -3.21
N ASP A 9 -2.70 -12.50 -2.91
CA ASP A 9 -1.68 -13.45 -2.43
C ASP A 9 -0.72 -13.78 -3.57
N LEU A 10 0.58 -13.62 -3.34
CA LEU A 10 1.63 -13.95 -4.29
C LEU A 10 2.22 -15.31 -3.96
N VAL A 11 2.56 -16.08 -5.00
CA VAL A 11 3.07 -17.44 -4.83
C VAL A 11 4.58 -17.46 -5.07
N PRO A 12 5.40 -17.64 -4.02
CA PRO A 12 6.82 -17.88 -4.20
C PRO A 12 7.07 -19.19 -4.95
N ARG A 13 7.88 -19.15 -5.98
CA ARG A 13 8.37 -20.34 -6.68
C ARG A 13 9.73 -20.68 -6.12
N ILE A 14 9.81 -21.76 -5.36
CA ILE A 14 10.98 -22.16 -4.59
C ILE A 14 11.67 -23.33 -5.29
N ASP A 15 13.00 -23.25 -5.42
CA ASP A 15 13.88 -24.36 -5.86
C ASP A 15 15.20 -24.32 -5.07
N ASP A 16 16.18 -25.14 -5.44
CA ASP A 16 17.50 -25.26 -4.78
C ASP A 16 18.37 -24.00 -4.89
N ARG A 17 18.00 -23.04 -5.72
CA ARG A 17 18.67 -21.73 -5.85
C ARG A 17 18.07 -20.65 -4.96
N GLY A 18 16.86 -20.89 -4.35
CA GLY A 18 16.12 -19.95 -3.55
C GLY A 18 14.68 -19.78 -4.02
N TYR A 19 14.24 -18.56 -4.25
CA TYR A 19 12.86 -18.29 -4.68
C TYR A 19 12.75 -17.12 -5.66
N LEU A 20 11.65 -17.14 -6.41
CA LEU A 20 11.22 -16.05 -7.29
C LEU A 20 9.76 -15.71 -6.95
N ILE A 21 9.45 -14.42 -6.89
CA ILE A 21 8.08 -13.93 -6.73
C ILE A 21 7.78 -12.94 -7.87
N GLU A 22 6.78 -13.26 -8.67
CA GLU A 22 6.22 -12.32 -9.64
C GLU A 22 5.30 -11.37 -8.88
N ILE A 23 5.69 -10.10 -8.77
CA ILE A 23 4.99 -9.11 -7.93
C ILE A 23 3.79 -8.51 -8.68
N LEU A 24 4.00 -8.10 -9.95
CA LEU A 24 2.99 -7.45 -10.77
C LEU A 24 3.30 -7.68 -12.25
N ARG A 25 2.30 -8.12 -13.01
CA ARG A 25 2.41 -8.33 -14.46
C ARG A 25 1.40 -7.46 -15.20
N ALA A 26 1.76 -7.04 -16.40
CA ALA A 26 0.85 -6.29 -17.27
C ALA A 26 -0.43 -7.07 -17.65
N SER A 27 -0.41 -8.41 -17.49
CA SER A 27 -1.55 -9.29 -17.75
C SER A 27 -2.45 -9.53 -16.53
N ASP A 28 -2.09 -9.00 -15.36
CA ASP A 28 -2.88 -9.18 -14.15
C ASP A 28 -4.17 -8.35 -14.22
N GLU A 29 -5.30 -8.92 -13.79
CA GLU A 29 -6.62 -8.25 -13.85
C GLU A 29 -6.70 -6.95 -13.04
N HIS A 30 -5.81 -6.79 -12.06
CA HIS A 30 -5.72 -5.60 -11.20
C HIS A 30 -4.67 -4.59 -11.68
N PHE A 31 -3.95 -4.88 -12.77
CA PHE A 31 -3.05 -3.93 -13.41
C PHE A 31 -3.83 -2.97 -14.31
N THR A 32 -3.47 -1.71 -14.30
CA THR A 32 -4.06 -0.68 -15.20
C THR A 32 -3.04 -0.21 -16.22
N LYS A 33 -2.00 0.47 -15.77
CA LYS A 33 -0.85 0.91 -16.58
C LYS A 33 0.36 1.13 -15.69
N PHE A 34 1.53 1.25 -16.28
CA PHE A 34 2.77 1.55 -15.58
C PHE A 34 3.11 3.05 -15.71
N GLY A 35 3.36 3.71 -14.60
CA GLY A 35 3.93 5.05 -14.54
C GLY A 35 5.36 5.03 -13.99
N GLN A 36 5.53 4.59 -12.75
CA GLN A 36 6.83 4.53 -12.08
C GLN A 36 6.86 3.43 -11.02
N VAL A 37 8.08 3.08 -10.62
CA VAL A 37 8.34 2.22 -9.46
C VAL A 37 9.41 2.86 -8.60
N TYR A 38 9.27 2.75 -7.27
CA TYR A 38 10.24 3.26 -6.32
C TYR A 38 10.29 2.38 -5.07
N LEU A 39 11.42 2.46 -4.35
CA LEU A 39 11.63 1.77 -3.09
C LEU A 39 11.49 2.76 -1.94
N VAL A 40 10.74 2.39 -0.92
CA VAL A 40 10.66 3.13 0.34
C VAL A 40 11.27 2.27 1.44
N GLY A 41 12.15 2.86 2.24
CA GLY A 41 12.73 2.21 3.41
C GLY A 41 12.45 3.01 4.68
N ASP A 42 12.00 2.33 5.72
CA ASP A 42 11.81 2.87 7.06
C ASP A 42 12.83 2.22 8.00
N MET A 43 13.87 2.98 8.36
CA MET A 43 15.00 2.50 9.18
C MET A 43 14.58 2.09 10.59
N THR A 44 13.49 2.69 11.10
CA THR A 44 13.04 2.49 12.48
C THR A 44 11.59 2.04 12.48
N ARG A 45 11.29 1.00 13.25
CA ARG A 45 9.91 0.57 13.50
C ARG A 45 9.06 1.71 14.06
N ASN A 46 7.75 1.64 13.84
CA ASN A 46 6.76 2.67 14.20
C ASN A 46 6.91 3.98 13.42
N THR A 47 7.71 4.02 12.36
CA THR A 47 7.69 5.13 11.41
C THR A 47 6.35 5.15 10.69
N ILE A 48 5.65 6.30 10.75
CA ILE A 48 4.34 6.49 10.14
C ILE A 48 4.49 7.38 8.90
N ARG A 49 3.94 6.91 7.79
CA ARG A 49 3.78 7.67 6.54
C ARG A 49 2.30 7.67 6.17
N ALA A 50 1.56 8.68 6.64
CA ALA A 50 0.12 8.78 6.46
C ALA A 50 -0.37 10.23 6.62
N PHE A 51 -1.53 10.56 6.12
CA PHE A 51 -2.29 9.89 5.07
C PHE A 51 -2.13 10.65 3.77
N HIS A 52 -2.21 9.97 2.64
CA HIS A 52 -2.27 10.61 1.33
C HIS A 52 -3.29 9.91 0.43
N VAL A 53 -3.77 10.63 -0.57
CA VAL A 53 -4.75 10.16 -1.53
C VAL A 53 -4.41 10.70 -2.92
N HIS A 54 -4.73 9.91 -3.93
CA HIS A 54 -4.58 10.26 -5.34
C HIS A 54 -5.95 10.37 -6.02
N LYS A 55 -6.08 11.25 -7.02
CA LYS A 55 -7.32 11.42 -7.80
C LYS A 55 -7.39 10.49 -9.00
N VAL A 56 -6.24 10.13 -9.57
CA VAL A 56 -6.11 9.35 -10.80
C VAL A 56 -5.21 8.15 -10.63
N LEU A 57 -4.15 8.28 -9.82
CA LEU A 57 -3.10 7.30 -9.67
C LEU A 57 -3.60 6.07 -8.89
N TRP A 58 -3.28 4.88 -9.41
CA TRP A 58 -3.38 3.59 -8.72
C TRP A 58 -2.03 3.24 -8.10
N ASP A 59 -2.05 2.67 -6.90
CA ASP A 59 -0.88 2.16 -6.21
C ASP A 59 -0.90 0.64 -6.07
N TRP A 60 0.28 0.03 -6.20
CA TRP A 60 0.56 -1.36 -5.90
C TRP A 60 1.72 -1.43 -4.91
N PHE A 61 1.43 -1.86 -3.69
CA PHE A 61 2.41 -1.94 -2.60
C PHE A 61 2.80 -3.37 -2.32
N PHE A 62 4.10 -3.63 -2.29
CA PHE A 62 4.70 -4.91 -1.94
C PHE A 62 5.76 -4.72 -0.86
N ILE A 63 5.62 -5.41 0.28
CA ILE A 63 6.64 -5.40 1.34
C ILE A 63 7.74 -6.40 0.96
N SER A 64 8.89 -5.88 0.60
CA SER A 64 10.06 -6.67 0.20
C SER A 64 10.91 -7.10 1.39
N HIS A 65 10.83 -6.39 2.53
CA HIS A 65 11.47 -6.73 3.79
C HIS A 65 10.66 -6.23 4.98
N GLY A 66 10.59 -7.04 6.04
CA GLY A 66 9.86 -6.71 7.25
C GLY A 66 8.34 -6.82 7.12
N SER A 67 7.63 -5.95 7.84
CA SER A 67 6.18 -5.91 7.89
C SER A 67 5.67 -4.48 8.07
N ALA A 68 4.54 -4.18 7.47
CA ALA A 68 3.87 -2.88 7.62
C ALA A 68 2.39 -3.02 7.93
N LYS A 69 1.87 -2.15 8.79
CA LYS A 69 0.45 -1.97 9.06
C LYS A 69 -0.07 -0.85 8.19
N PHE A 70 -0.99 -1.16 7.29
CA PHE A 70 -1.67 -0.20 6.44
C PHE A 70 -3.00 0.22 7.06
N ALA A 71 -3.33 1.50 6.93
CA ALA A 71 -4.65 2.03 7.15
C ALA A 71 -5.16 2.64 5.84
N LEU A 72 -6.39 2.27 5.47
CA LEU A 72 -7.06 2.73 4.26
C LEU A 72 -8.39 3.36 4.64
N VAL A 73 -8.75 4.49 4.04
CA VAL A 73 -10.01 5.19 4.27
C VAL A 73 -10.66 5.54 2.93
N ASP A 74 -11.87 5.08 2.71
CA ASP A 74 -12.61 5.41 1.49
C ASP A 74 -13.25 6.81 1.58
N ASP A 75 -12.73 7.77 0.82
CA ASP A 75 -13.28 9.14 0.77
C ASP A 75 -14.12 9.41 -0.49
N ARG A 76 -14.39 8.39 -1.28
CA ARG A 76 -15.23 8.49 -2.49
C ARG A 76 -16.71 8.56 -2.10
N LYS A 77 -17.32 9.76 -2.21
CA LYS A 77 -18.70 10.03 -1.75
C LYS A 77 -19.76 9.11 -2.36
N ASP A 78 -19.55 8.67 -3.60
CA ASP A 78 -20.45 7.79 -4.32
C ASP A 78 -20.13 6.29 -4.15
N SER A 79 -19.13 5.97 -3.33
CA SER A 79 -18.73 4.59 -3.04
C SER A 79 -19.69 3.94 -2.02
N PRO A 80 -20.08 2.67 -2.20
CA PRO A 80 -20.86 1.94 -1.20
C PRO A 80 -20.09 1.72 0.12
N THR A 81 -18.76 1.93 0.11
CA THR A 81 -17.88 1.83 1.29
C THR A 81 -17.39 3.20 1.77
N TYR A 82 -18.06 4.29 1.39
CA TYR A 82 -17.71 5.64 1.83
C TYR A 82 -17.53 5.72 3.35
N LYS A 83 -16.43 6.28 3.80
CA LYS A 83 -15.97 6.38 5.21
C LYS A 83 -15.58 5.06 5.88
N GLU A 84 -15.60 3.93 5.16
CA GLU A 84 -15.06 2.69 5.71
C GLU A 84 -13.55 2.83 5.95
N ILE A 85 -13.09 2.32 7.10
CA ILE A 85 -11.67 2.24 7.45
C ILE A 85 -11.26 0.76 7.46
N ASN A 86 -10.24 0.42 6.69
CA ASN A 86 -9.65 -0.91 6.73
C ASN A 86 -8.24 -0.86 7.32
N THR A 87 -7.91 -1.83 8.15
CA THR A 87 -6.56 -2.06 8.65
C THR A 87 -6.06 -3.40 8.14
N LEU A 88 -4.87 -3.38 7.52
CA LEU A 88 -4.23 -4.55 6.94
C LEU A 88 -2.78 -4.64 7.45
N VAL A 89 -2.27 -5.85 7.63
CA VAL A 89 -0.84 -6.10 7.83
C VAL A 89 -0.33 -6.84 6.62
N VAL A 90 0.66 -6.26 5.95
CA VAL A 90 1.37 -6.87 4.82
C VAL A 90 2.80 -7.16 5.26
N SER A 91 3.33 -8.31 4.90
CA SER A 91 4.61 -8.81 5.40
C SER A 91 5.34 -9.64 4.34
N GLU A 92 6.67 -9.57 4.34
CA GLU A 92 7.50 -10.49 3.55
C GLU A 92 7.26 -11.98 3.87
N ARG A 93 6.81 -12.28 5.10
CA ARG A 93 6.53 -13.66 5.58
C ARG A 93 5.29 -14.28 4.94
N LYS A 94 4.39 -13.46 4.43
CA LYS A 94 3.27 -13.85 3.57
C LYS A 94 3.22 -12.86 2.42
N PRO A 95 3.94 -13.13 1.31
CA PRO A 95 4.01 -12.21 0.19
C PRO A 95 2.63 -11.87 -0.37
N GLN A 96 2.29 -10.60 -0.35
CA GLN A 96 1.01 -10.07 -0.83
C GLN A 96 1.23 -8.74 -1.55
N LEU A 97 0.43 -8.48 -2.57
CA LEU A 97 0.34 -7.18 -3.23
C LEU A 97 -0.92 -6.48 -2.77
N LEU A 98 -0.77 -5.30 -2.18
CA LEU A 98 -1.89 -4.42 -1.85
C LEU A 98 -2.14 -3.48 -3.01
N VAL A 99 -3.36 -3.50 -3.55
CA VAL A 99 -3.82 -2.62 -4.64
C VAL A 99 -4.73 -1.55 -4.05
N VAL A 100 -4.39 -0.28 -4.28
CA VAL A 100 -5.16 0.86 -3.77
C VAL A 100 -5.64 1.71 -4.95
N PRO A 101 -6.96 1.88 -5.12
CA PRO A 101 -7.53 2.70 -6.18
C PRO A 101 -7.47 4.20 -5.84
N PRO A 102 -7.60 5.09 -6.84
CA PRO A 102 -7.82 6.50 -6.61
C PRO A 102 -8.98 6.79 -5.65
N GLY A 103 -8.87 7.87 -4.88
CA GLY A 103 -9.89 8.32 -3.93
C GLY A 103 -9.90 7.55 -2.60
N VAL A 104 -8.98 6.63 -2.39
CA VAL A 104 -8.79 5.94 -1.12
C VAL A 104 -7.57 6.51 -0.42
N TYR A 105 -7.78 7.20 0.72
CA TYR A 105 -6.68 7.62 1.58
C TYR A 105 -5.94 6.40 2.10
N HIS A 106 -4.64 6.47 2.08
CA HIS A 106 -3.80 5.38 2.56
C HIS A 106 -2.58 5.91 3.30
N GLY A 107 -2.06 5.06 4.17
CA GLY A 107 -0.83 5.26 4.88
C GLY A 107 -0.39 3.96 5.52
N TRP A 108 0.83 3.94 6.01
CA TRP A 108 1.37 2.77 6.70
C TRP A 108 2.26 3.15 7.88
N MET A 109 2.43 2.19 8.76
CA MET A 109 3.39 2.21 9.85
C MET A 109 4.27 0.97 9.75
N SER A 110 5.59 1.14 9.77
CA SER A 110 6.54 0.05 9.85
C SER A 110 6.40 -0.68 11.19
N LEU A 111 6.33 -2.01 11.15
CA LEU A 111 6.24 -2.86 12.35
C LEU A 111 7.59 -3.40 12.79
N GLU A 112 8.58 -3.31 11.94
CA GLU A 112 9.95 -3.79 12.14
C GLU A 112 10.93 -2.70 11.69
N ASP A 113 12.16 -2.74 12.24
CA ASP A 113 13.25 -1.91 11.74
C ASP A 113 13.61 -2.35 10.30
N ASP A 114 14.14 -1.44 9.51
CA ASP A 114 14.55 -1.67 8.11
C ASP A 114 13.42 -2.21 7.19
N THR A 115 12.16 -1.94 7.53
CA THR A 115 11.04 -2.32 6.67
C THR A 115 11.16 -1.65 5.30
N GLN A 116 11.06 -2.44 4.22
CA GLN A 116 11.15 -1.97 2.85
C GLN A 116 9.91 -2.31 2.04
N MET A 117 9.49 -1.35 1.23
CA MET A 117 8.32 -1.45 0.37
C MET A 117 8.68 -1.05 -1.06
N VAL A 118 8.38 -1.93 -2.01
CA VAL A 118 8.33 -1.59 -3.43
C VAL A 118 6.95 -1.00 -3.71
N SER A 119 6.92 0.24 -4.18
CA SER A 119 5.70 0.91 -4.61
C SER A 119 5.73 1.08 -6.12
N THR A 120 4.73 0.55 -6.79
CA THR A 120 4.47 0.78 -8.21
C THR A 120 3.27 1.69 -8.34
N ALA A 121 3.34 2.66 -9.22
CA ALA A 121 2.30 3.66 -9.45
C ALA A 121 1.90 3.68 -10.93
N SER A 122 0.61 3.91 -11.20
CA SER A 122 0.10 4.00 -12.58
C SER A 122 0.49 5.30 -13.28
N GLU A 123 0.85 6.35 -12.52
CA GLU A 123 1.25 7.65 -13.05
C GLU A 123 2.69 7.98 -12.64
N VAL A 124 3.34 8.84 -13.41
CA VAL A 124 4.62 9.44 -13.05
C VAL A 124 4.36 10.61 -12.12
N TYR A 125 5.15 10.70 -11.03
CA TYR A 125 5.06 11.85 -10.12
C TYR A 125 5.43 13.15 -10.82
N ASN A 126 4.49 14.09 -10.84
CA ASN A 126 4.70 15.44 -11.36
C ASN A 126 4.92 16.41 -10.19
N ARG A 127 6.14 16.91 -10.04
CA ARG A 127 6.52 17.80 -8.94
C ARG A 127 5.81 19.16 -9.00
N GLU A 128 5.50 19.66 -10.20
CA GLU A 128 4.86 20.96 -10.41
C GLU A 128 3.34 20.90 -10.18
N ASN A 129 2.73 19.76 -10.44
CA ASN A 129 1.29 19.52 -10.24
C ASN A 129 1.08 18.07 -9.75
N PRO A 130 1.36 17.79 -8.48
CA PRO A 130 1.25 16.44 -7.95
C PRO A 130 -0.20 15.97 -7.86
N ASP A 131 -0.47 14.74 -8.32
CA ASP A 131 -1.73 14.04 -8.06
C ASP A 131 -1.69 13.44 -6.65
N GLU A 132 -1.55 14.30 -5.65
CA GLU A 132 -1.46 13.87 -4.25
C GLU A 132 -2.04 14.94 -3.33
N GLU A 133 -2.93 14.53 -2.44
CA GLU A 133 -3.37 15.31 -1.30
C GLU A 133 -2.91 14.61 -0.02
N ARG A 134 -2.44 15.38 0.96
CA ARG A 134 -1.96 14.87 2.25
C ARG A 134 -2.77 15.46 3.39
N VAL A 135 -3.10 14.62 4.34
CA VAL A 135 -3.70 15.02 5.63
C VAL A 135 -2.87 14.44 6.79
N PRO A 136 -2.94 15.03 7.99
CA PRO A 136 -2.21 14.53 9.16
C PRO A 136 -2.46 13.06 9.47
N TYR A 137 -1.47 12.39 10.06
CA TYR A 137 -1.52 10.94 10.37
C TYR A 137 -2.62 10.57 11.37
N ASP A 138 -3.07 11.50 12.20
CA ASP A 138 -4.13 11.37 13.19
C ASP A 138 -5.52 11.73 12.64
N SER A 139 -5.61 12.05 11.36
CA SER A 139 -6.89 12.25 10.67
C SER A 139 -7.74 10.99 10.74
N PHE A 140 -9.03 11.13 10.56
CA PHE A 140 -10.03 10.04 10.59
C PHE A 140 -10.18 9.33 11.94
N GLY A 141 -9.57 9.81 13.03
CA GLY A 141 -9.58 9.16 14.33
C GLY A 141 -8.88 7.81 14.36
N TYR A 142 -7.95 7.56 13.42
CA TYR A 142 -7.25 6.29 13.33
C TYR A 142 -6.10 6.19 14.33
N GLU A 143 -6.06 5.08 15.08
CA GLU A 143 -5.00 4.80 16.06
C GLU A 143 -3.91 3.89 15.46
N TRP A 144 -2.69 4.41 15.38
CA TRP A 144 -1.51 3.71 14.87
C TRP A 144 -0.81 2.82 15.91
N SER A 145 -1.49 2.43 16.97
CA SER A 145 -0.92 1.56 18.00
C SER A 145 -0.85 0.10 17.60
N VAL A 146 0.16 -0.63 18.09
CA VAL A 146 0.17 -2.10 18.07
C VAL A 146 -0.66 -2.59 19.25
N LYS A 147 -1.73 -3.33 18.95
CA LYS A 147 -2.63 -3.86 20.00
C LYS A 147 -2.10 -5.20 20.53
N PHE A 148 -2.04 -5.33 21.82
CA PHE A 148 -1.87 -6.62 22.47
C PHE A 148 -3.14 -7.47 22.25
N LYS A 149 -2.93 -8.77 22.00
CA LYS A 149 -4.01 -9.76 21.87
C LYS A 149 -3.92 -10.77 23.01
#